data_c839d013450fd6c1a10e0b174a068170
#
_entry.id   c839d013450fd6c1a10e0b174a068170
#
_cell.length_a   1.000
_cell.length_b   1.000
_cell.length_c   1.000
_cell.angle_alpha   90.00
_cell.angle_beta   90.00
_cell.angle_gamma   90.00
#
_symmetry.space_group_name_H-M   'P 1'
#
loop_
_entity.id
_entity.type
_entity.pdbx_description
1 polymer ?
#
loop_
_entity_poly.entity_id
_entity_poly.type
_entity_poly.pdbx_seq_one_letter_code
_entity_poly.pdbx_strand_id
1 'polypeptide(L)'
;MSPELVIIYHNPRCGKSRLTLQLLHERGIEPKIIEYLKDPPSAKTLADLLTKLGLEPRALMRKGEPDYKAAGLDDPTLSEAQLIAAMAAWPILIERPIVVKGKRAALGRPPEAVLAIL
;
A
#
# COMPACT_ATOMS: atom_id res chain seq x y z
N MET A 1 10.03 -26.90 0.21
CA MET A 1 9.29 -25.82 -0.48
C MET A 1 9.67 -24.48 0.13
N SER A 2 10.12 -23.54 -0.68
CA SER A 2 10.45 -22.22 -0.17
C SER A 2 9.17 -21.47 0.22
N PRO A 3 9.16 -20.76 1.34
CA PRO A 3 8.03 -19.91 1.68
C PRO A 3 7.88 -18.79 0.64
N GLU A 4 6.65 -18.35 0.42
CA GLU A 4 6.41 -17.22 -0.45
C GLU A 4 7.06 -15.96 0.13
N LEU A 5 7.63 -15.12 -0.74
CA LEU A 5 8.20 -13.86 -0.34
C LEU A 5 7.13 -12.93 0.19
N VAL A 6 7.35 -12.36 1.35
CA VAL A 6 6.50 -11.32 1.92
C VAL A 6 7.13 -9.96 1.64
N ILE A 7 6.34 -9.03 1.14
CA ILE A 7 6.77 -7.66 0.84
C ILE A 7 5.93 -6.72 1.67
N ILE A 8 6.55 -5.70 2.24
CA ILE A 8 5.83 -4.61 2.91
C ILE A 8 6.18 -3.28 2.26
N TYR A 9 5.15 -2.56 1.82
CA TYR A 9 5.27 -1.16 1.40
C TYR A 9 5.17 -0.31 2.65
N HIS A 10 6.28 0.23 3.08
CA HIS A 10 6.51 0.72 4.44
C HIS A 10 6.79 2.20 4.48
N ASN A 11 6.25 2.86 5.50
CA ASN A 11 6.61 4.23 5.87
C ASN A 11 7.13 4.20 7.31
N PRO A 12 8.45 4.37 7.54
CA PRO A 12 9.02 4.28 8.89
C PRO A 12 8.54 5.38 9.84
N ARG A 13 7.93 6.44 9.31
CA ARG A 13 7.35 7.51 10.13
C ARG A 13 5.91 7.25 10.54
N CYS A 14 5.27 6.22 9.97
CA CYS A 14 3.89 5.87 10.26
C CYS A 14 3.83 4.82 11.37
N GLY A 15 3.13 5.12 12.46
CA GLY A 15 3.01 4.21 13.60
C GLY A 15 2.39 2.86 13.23
N LYS A 16 1.33 2.85 12.41
CA LYS A 16 0.69 1.61 11.96
C LYS A 16 1.62 0.79 11.08
N SER A 17 2.44 1.45 10.27
CA SER A 17 3.42 0.78 9.42
C SER A 17 4.52 0.11 10.27
N ARG A 18 5.01 0.80 11.30
CA ARG A 18 5.99 0.24 12.22
C ARG A 18 5.42 -0.95 12.99
N LEU A 19 4.18 -0.83 13.48
CA LEU A 19 3.52 -1.92 14.20
C LEU A 19 3.30 -3.14 13.31
N THR A 20 2.94 -2.93 12.06
CA THR A 20 2.77 -4.03 11.10
C THR A 20 4.08 -4.73 10.84
N LEU A 21 5.17 -4.00 10.65
CA LEU A 21 6.49 -4.58 10.45
C LEU A 21 6.93 -5.39 11.68
N GLN A 22 6.70 -4.85 12.89
CA GLN A 22 6.97 -5.57 14.13
C GLN A 22 6.18 -6.88 14.20
N LEU A 23 4.91 -6.84 13.83
CA LEU A 23 4.05 -8.03 13.81
C LEU A 23 4.60 -9.12 12.89
N LEU A 24 5.08 -8.73 11.70
CA LEU A 24 5.72 -9.68 10.78
C LEU A 24 6.96 -10.31 11.40
N HIS A 25 7.82 -9.50 12.03
CA HIS A 25 9.03 -10.00 12.71
C HIS A 25 8.69 -10.95 13.84
N GLU A 26 7.65 -10.66 14.63
CA GLU A 26 7.20 -11.53 15.73
C GLU A 26 6.70 -12.88 15.21
N ARG A 27 6.26 -12.94 13.96
CA ARG A 27 5.86 -14.18 13.29
C ARG A 27 7.02 -14.90 12.62
N GLY A 28 8.25 -14.43 12.81
CA GLY A 28 9.44 -15.03 12.20
C GLY A 28 9.58 -14.70 10.72
N ILE A 29 8.89 -13.66 10.24
CA ILE A 29 8.91 -13.25 8.83
C ILE A 29 9.90 -12.11 8.65
N GLU A 30 10.84 -12.27 7.71
CA GLU A 30 11.74 -11.21 7.27
C GLU A 30 11.25 -10.70 5.92
N PRO A 31 10.40 -9.66 5.88
CA PRO A 31 9.85 -9.18 4.62
C PRO A 31 10.88 -8.38 3.84
N LYS A 32 10.66 -8.31 2.51
CA LYS A 32 11.31 -7.30 1.70
C LYS A 32 10.63 -5.97 2.02
N ILE A 33 11.41 -5.01 2.50
CA ILE A 33 10.88 -3.69 2.87
C ILE A 33 11.08 -2.74 1.69
N ILE A 34 9.98 -2.17 1.21
CA ILE A 34 10.01 -1.14 0.18
C ILE A 34 9.53 0.15 0.84
N GLU A 35 10.43 1.12 0.97
CA GLU A 35 10.07 2.46 1.44
C GLU A 35 9.50 3.23 0.25
N TYR A 36 8.20 3.12 0.05
CA TYR A 36 7.52 3.59 -1.15
C TYR A 36 7.61 5.10 -1.39
N LEU A 37 7.92 5.89 -0.36
CA LEU A 37 8.15 7.33 -0.53
C LEU A 37 9.49 7.62 -1.21
N LYS A 38 10.46 6.72 -1.07
CA LYS A 38 11.78 6.83 -1.69
C LYS A 38 11.88 6.01 -2.97
N ASP A 39 11.12 4.92 -3.03
CA ASP A 39 11.09 3.99 -4.16
C ASP A 39 9.64 3.74 -4.54
N PRO A 40 9.00 4.71 -5.24
CA PRO A 40 7.58 4.65 -5.54
C PRO A 40 7.21 3.49 -6.45
N PRO A 41 6.08 2.83 -6.21
CA PRO A 41 5.59 1.82 -7.13
C PRO A 41 5.16 2.45 -8.45
N SER A 42 5.38 1.73 -9.54
CA SER A 42 4.89 2.14 -10.86
C SER A 42 3.37 2.04 -10.93
N ALA A 43 2.77 2.66 -11.95
CA ALA A 43 1.34 2.53 -12.19
C ALA A 43 0.94 1.07 -12.38
N LYS A 44 1.77 0.28 -13.06
CA LYS A 44 1.52 -1.16 -13.26
C LYS A 44 1.52 -1.91 -11.94
N THR A 45 2.49 -1.63 -11.08
CA THR A 45 2.58 -2.26 -9.75
C THR A 45 1.37 -1.88 -8.90
N LEU A 46 0.95 -0.61 -8.94
CA LEU A 46 -0.23 -0.15 -8.20
C LEU A 46 -1.51 -0.84 -8.69
N ALA A 47 -1.67 -0.99 -10.00
CA ALA A 47 -2.83 -1.71 -10.56
C ALA A 47 -2.86 -3.16 -10.07
N ASP A 48 -1.71 -3.81 -10.03
CA ASP A 48 -1.58 -5.18 -9.52
C ASP A 48 -1.91 -5.26 -8.02
N LEU A 49 -1.42 -4.30 -7.24
CA LEU A 49 -1.72 -4.22 -5.80
C LEU A 49 -3.21 -4.05 -5.56
N LEU A 50 -3.86 -3.17 -6.33
CA LEU A 50 -5.31 -2.97 -6.20
C LEU A 50 -6.08 -4.25 -6.48
N THR A 51 -5.67 -5.01 -7.49
CA THR A 51 -6.28 -6.31 -7.79
C THR A 51 -6.11 -7.27 -6.62
N LYS A 52 -4.91 -7.37 -6.06
CA LYS A 52 -4.62 -8.24 -4.92
C LYS A 52 -5.38 -7.84 -3.66
N LEU A 53 -5.54 -6.53 -3.45
CA LEU A 53 -6.27 -5.98 -2.32
C LEU A 53 -7.79 -6.07 -2.51
N GLY A 54 -8.26 -6.19 -3.74
CA GLY A 54 -9.68 -6.13 -4.05
C GLY A 54 -10.27 -4.74 -3.82
N LEU A 55 -9.49 -3.69 -4.06
CA LEU A 55 -9.88 -2.31 -3.80
C LEU A 55 -9.95 -1.49 -5.08
N GLU A 56 -10.84 -0.49 -5.06
CA GLU A 56 -10.83 0.58 -6.06
C GLU A 56 -9.70 1.57 -5.73
N PRO A 57 -9.19 2.31 -6.73
CA PRO A 57 -8.11 3.27 -6.49
C PRO A 57 -8.38 4.24 -5.35
N ARG A 58 -9.58 4.81 -5.25
CA ARG A 58 -9.90 5.77 -4.19
C ARG A 58 -9.86 5.16 -2.80
N ALA A 59 -10.12 3.86 -2.68
CA ALA A 59 -10.04 3.16 -1.39
C ALA A 59 -8.60 3.00 -0.88
N LEU A 60 -7.62 3.10 -1.79
CA LEU A 60 -6.21 3.05 -1.44
C LEU A 60 -5.61 4.45 -1.25
N MET A 61 -6.36 5.50 -1.51
CA MET A 61 -5.86 6.88 -1.47
C MET A 61 -6.12 7.55 -0.13
N ARG A 62 -5.13 8.35 0.30
CA ARG A 62 -5.22 9.16 1.52
C ARG A 62 -5.91 10.48 1.19
N LYS A 63 -7.22 10.48 1.28
CA LYS A 63 -8.05 11.65 0.92
C LYS A 63 -7.85 12.85 1.84
N GLY A 64 -7.30 12.64 3.04
CA GLY A 64 -6.99 13.71 3.98
C GLY A 64 -5.69 14.45 3.69
N GLU A 65 -4.87 13.95 2.77
CA GLU A 65 -3.64 14.63 2.40
C GLU A 65 -3.94 15.88 1.58
N PRO A 66 -3.27 17.03 1.87
CA PRO A 66 -3.47 18.25 1.08
C PRO A 66 -3.26 18.04 -0.42
N ASP A 67 -2.33 17.16 -0.78
CA ASP A 67 -2.01 16.86 -2.19
C ASP A 67 -3.20 16.28 -2.95
N TYR A 68 -4.09 15.56 -2.27
CA TYR A 68 -5.28 14.97 -2.89
C TYR A 68 -6.18 16.05 -3.47
N LYS A 69 -6.49 17.07 -2.68
CA LYS A 69 -7.35 18.17 -3.11
C LYS A 69 -6.62 19.12 -4.04
N ALA A 70 -5.35 19.41 -3.75
CA ALA A 70 -4.53 20.30 -4.55
C ALA A 70 -4.37 19.81 -5.99
N ALA A 71 -4.30 18.49 -6.19
CA ALA A 71 -4.20 17.89 -7.52
C ALA A 71 -5.57 17.67 -8.18
N GLY A 72 -6.67 18.10 -7.55
CA GLY A 72 -8.01 17.94 -8.10
C GLY A 72 -8.51 16.50 -8.11
N LEU A 73 -7.99 15.67 -7.22
CA LEU A 73 -8.29 14.24 -7.21
C LEU A 73 -9.66 13.89 -6.60
N ASP A 74 -10.32 14.87 -6.00
CA ASP A 74 -11.69 14.74 -5.51
C ASP A 74 -12.74 14.82 -6.63
N ASP A 75 -12.31 15.07 -7.87
CA ASP A 75 -13.19 15.08 -9.03
C ASP A 75 -13.72 13.67 -9.31
N PRO A 76 -15.06 13.46 -9.23
CA PRO A 76 -15.64 12.11 -9.41
C PRO A 76 -15.56 11.61 -10.86
N THR A 77 -15.22 12.46 -11.83
CA THR A 77 -15.13 12.05 -13.23
C THR A 77 -13.77 11.45 -13.61
N LEU A 78 -12.79 11.47 -12.71
CA LEU A 78 -11.48 10.91 -12.99
C LEU A 78 -11.55 9.39 -13.17
N SER A 79 -10.82 8.90 -14.17
CA SER A 79 -10.74 7.45 -14.44
C SER A 79 -9.83 6.76 -13.42
N GLU A 80 -9.97 5.43 -13.33
CA GLU A 80 -9.06 4.63 -12.50
C GLU A 80 -7.60 4.83 -12.91
N ALA A 81 -7.34 4.87 -14.22
CA ALA A 81 -5.98 5.08 -14.73
C ALA A 81 -5.41 6.43 -14.27
N GLN A 82 -6.23 7.48 -14.26
CA GLN A 82 -5.80 8.80 -13.79
C GLN A 82 -5.49 8.80 -12.29
N LEU A 83 -6.29 8.10 -11.49
CA LEU A 83 -6.06 8.00 -10.05
C LEU A 83 -4.81 7.17 -9.73
N ILE A 84 -4.60 6.09 -10.45
CA ILE A 84 -3.39 5.26 -10.31
C ILE A 84 -2.14 6.07 -10.69
N ALA A 85 -2.21 6.82 -11.80
CA ALA A 85 -1.11 7.68 -12.23
C ALA A 85 -0.77 8.74 -11.18
N ALA A 86 -1.80 9.29 -10.51
CA ALA A 86 -1.60 10.26 -9.43
C ALA A 86 -0.87 9.63 -8.24
N MET A 87 -1.23 8.43 -7.84
CA MET A 87 -0.54 7.72 -6.75
C MET A 87 0.92 7.41 -7.11
N ALA A 88 1.19 7.06 -8.35
CA ALA A 88 2.55 6.82 -8.82
C ALA A 88 3.40 8.10 -8.80
N ALA A 89 2.79 9.23 -9.19
CA ALA A 89 3.46 10.53 -9.20
C ALA A 89 3.64 11.12 -7.80
N TRP A 90 2.67 10.90 -6.92
CA TRP A 90 2.67 11.42 -5.55
C TRP A 90 2.43 10.28 -4.56
N PRO A 91 3.46 9.48 -4.24
CA PRO A 91 3.30 8.30 -3.39
C PRO A 91 2.80 8.59 -1.98
N ILE A 92 2.89 9.83 -1.50
CA ILE A 92 2.30 10.24 -0.23
C ILE A 92 0.78 10.00 -0.19
N LEU A 93 0.14 9.91 -1.36
CA LEU A 93 -1.29 9.64 -1.48
C LEU A 93 -1.66 8.18 -1.24
N ILE A 94 -0.68 7.28 -1.19
CA ILE A 94 -0.94 5.85 -1.03
C ILE A 94 -1.17 5.53 0.44
N GLU A 95 -2.26 4.81 0.74
CA GLU A 95 -2.51 4.30 2.08
C GLU A 95 -1.46 3.23 2.43
N ARG A 96 -1.10 3.12 3.70
CA ARG A 96 0.02 2.27 4.17
C ARG A 96 -0.26 1.70 5.55
N PRO A 97 0.40 0.59 5.90
CA PRO A 97 1.29 -0.21 5.07
C PRO A 97 0.50 -1.18 4.19
N ILE A 98 1.10 -1.60 3.08
CA ILE A 98 0.56 -2.68 2.25
C ILE A 98 1.48 -3.87 2.42
N VAL A 99 0.93 -5.02 2.79
CA VAL A 99 1.68 -6.28 2.88
C VAL A 99 1.22 -7.20 1.76
N VAL A 100 2.17 -7.80 1.07
CA VAL A 100 1.91 -8.70 -0.05
C VAL A 100 2.54 -10.06 0.25
N LYS A 101 1.78 -11.12 0.03
CA LYS A 101 2.28 -12.49 0.07
C LYS A 101 1.71 -13.25 -1.12
N GLY A 102 2.55 -13.47 -2.14
CA GLY A 102 2.12 -14.12 -3.37
C GLY A 102 1.04 -13.32 -4.08
N LYS A 103 -0.12 -13.92 -4.26
CA LYS A 103 -1.27 -13.29 -4.93
C LYS A 103 -2.19 -12.54 -3.97
N ARG A 104 -1.84 -12.51 -2.70
CA ARG A 104 -2.65 -11.88 -1.65
C ARG A 104 -2.00 -10.60 -1.17
N ALA A 105 -2.83 -9.64 -0.79
CA ALA A 105 -2.35 -8.42 -0.17
C ALA A 105 -3.36 -7.95 0.88
N ALA A 106 -2.88 -7.18 1.85
CA ALA A 106 -3.72 -6.58 2.87
C ALA A 106 -3.14 -5.23 3.31
N LEU A 107 -4.03 -4.32 3.67
CA LEU A 107 -3.64 -3.09 4.36
C LEU A 107 -3.49 -3.38 5.85
N GLY A 108 -2.41 -2.90 6.45
CA GLY A 108 -2.18 -3.00 7.91
C GLY A 108 -2.93 -1.94 8.70
N ARG A 109 -4.22 -1.85 8.50
CA ARG A 109 -5.09 -0.86 9.16
C ARG A 109 -6.41 -1.51 9.57
N PRO A 110 -6.49 -2.12 10.78
CA PRO A 110 -5.40 -2.17 11.79
C PRO A 110 -4.25 -3.10 11.37
N PRO A 111 -3.10 -3.02 12.06
CA PRO A 111 -1.95 -3.87 11.71
C PRO A 111 -2.27 -5.36 11.64
N GLU A 112 -3.13 -5.85 12.53
CA GLU A 112 -3.53 -7.26 12.60
C GLU A 112 -4.27 -7.75 11.37
N ALA A 113 -4.80 -6.84 10.54
CA ALA A 113 -5.50 -7.22 9.30
C ALA A 113 -4.61 -8.03 8.35
N VAL A 114 -3.28 -7.83 8.41
CA VAL A 114 -2.34 -8.57 7.55
C VAL A 114 -2.25 -10.04 7.91
N LEU A 115 -2.66 -10.43 9.11
CA LEU A 115 -2.63 -11.84 9.52
C LEU A 115 -3.50 -12.72 8.63
N ALA A 116 -4.53 -12.15 8.01
CA ALA A 116 -5.45 -12.90 7.16
C ALA A 116 -4.77 -13.46 5.90
N ILE A 117 -3.63 -12.92 5.49
CA ILE A 117 -2.92 -13.37 4.29
C ILE A 117 -1.63 -14.13 4.60
N LEU A 118 -1.27 -14.23 5.85
CA LEU A 118 -0.05 -14.93 6.28
C LEU A 118 -0.29 -16.46 6.56
#